data_e3353dd689cb13dfde28973944d8842d
#
_entry.id   e3353dd689cb13dfde28973944d8842d
#
_cell.length_a   1.000
_cell.length_b   1.000
_cell.length_c   1.000
_cell.angle_alpha   90.00
_cell.angle_beta   90.00
_cell.angle_gamma   90.00
#
_symmetry.space_group_name_H-M   'P 1'
#
loop_
_entity.id
_entity.type
_entity.pdbx_description
1 polymer ?
#
loop_
_entity_poly.entity_id
_entity_poly.type
_entity_poly.pdbx_seq_one_letter_code
_entity_poly.pdbx_strand_id
1 'polypeptide(L)'
;PRLVFFFDEAHLLFDGVPEALEDKIEQVVRLVRSKGVGVYFITQNPIDIPERVAGQLGNRIQHALRAFTPRDQRAIRAAAETFRINPALDVEQAITELKVGEALVSTLQPDGAPSVVQRTLIAPPRSRLGPVSPGERAVIVGASPHAGKY
;
A
#
# COMPACT_ATOMS: atom_id res chain seq x y z
N PRO A 1 -9.09 -3.99 12.21
CA PRO A 1 -9.88 -4.84 11.29
C PRO A 1 -9.90 -6.29 11.75
N ARG A 2 -10.98 -7.03 11.43
CA ARG A 2 -11.09 -8.47 11.70
C ARG A 2 -10.43 -9.32 10.61
N LEU A 3 -10.26 -8.74 9.44
CA LEU A 3 -9.63 -9.35 8.28
C LEU A 3 -8.88 -8.27 7.52
N VAL A 4 -7.73 -8.61 6.96
CA VAL A 4 -6.92 -7.68 6.14
C VAL A 4 -6.50 -8.41 4.87
N PHE A 5 -6.73 -7.75 3.74
CA PHE A 5 -6.23 -8.17 2.44
C PHE A 5 -5.05 -7.30 2.02
N PHE A 6 -4.00 -7.95 1.54
CA PHE A 6 -2.87 -7.31 0.89
C PHE A 6 -2.86 -7.74 -0.58
N PHE A 7 -3.02 -6.80 -1.47
CA PHE A 7 -2.90 -7.00 -2.91
C PHE A 7 -1.53 -6.51 -3.34
N ASP A 8 -0.59 -7.44 -3.41
CA ASP A 8 0.72 -7.16 -3.98
C ASP A 8 0.64 -7.13 -5.51
N GLU A 9 1.51 -6.35 -6.16
CA GLU A 9 1.42 -6.05 -7.60
C GLU A 9 0.00 -5.65 -8.02
N ALA A 10 -0.57 -4.71 -7.28
CA ALA A 10 -1.99 -4.33 -7.40
C ALA A 10 -2.37 -3.82 -8.80
N HIS A 11 -1.40 -3.42 -9.63
CA HIS A 11 -1.65 -3.07 -11.03
C HIS A 11 -2.32 -4.22 -11.81
N LEU A 12 -2.05 -5.49 -11.45
CA LEU A 12 -2.67 -6.65 -12.10
C LEU A 12 -4.19 -6.73 -11.90
N LEU A 13 -4.73 -6.03 -10.91
CA LEU A 13 -6.19 -5.95 -10.69
C LEU A 13 -6.86 -4.94 -11.61
N PHE A 14 -6.10 -4.06 -12.25
CA PHE A 14 -6.62 -2.93 -13.01
C PHE A 14 -6.14 -2.89 -14.46
N ASP A 15 -5.02 -3.54 -14.78
CA ASP A 15 -4.45 -3.54 -16.13
C ASP A 15 -5.24 -4.47 -17.06
N GLY A 16 -5.82 -3.88 -18.11
CA GLY A 16 -6.54 -4.63 -19.14
C GLY A 16 -7.84 -5.31 -18.69
N VAL A 17 -8.37 -4.97 -17.52
CA VAL A 17 -9.63 -5.53 -17.02
C VAL A 17 -10.85 -4.78 -17.54
N PRO A 18 -12.02 -5.42 -17.68
CA PRO A 18 -13.25 -4.74 -18.03
C PRO A 18 -13.64 -3.69 -16.98
N GLU A 19 -14.15 -2.53 -17.42
CA GLU A 19 -14.62 -1.44 -16.57
C GLU A 19 -15.61 -1.91 -15.48
N ALA A 20 -16.49 -2.86 -15.83
CA ALA A 20 -17.44 -3.46 -14.87
C ALA A 20 -16.74 -4.17 -13.70
N LEU A 21 -15.53 -4.71 -13.88
CA LEU A 21 -14.74 -5.30 -12.80
C LEU A 21 -14.11 -4.22 -11.93
N GLU A 22 -13.57 -3.16 -12.53
CA GLU A 22 -13.04 -2.01 -11.77
C GLU A 22 -14.13 -1.38 -10.89
N ASP A 23 -15.35 -1.20 -11.43
CA ASP A 23 -16.50 -0.70 -10.68
C ASP A 23 -16.83 -1.58 -9.48
N LYS A 24 -16.74 -2.90 -9.64
CA LYS A 24 -16.94 -3.84 -8.52
C LYS A 24 -15.85 -3.74 -7.47
N ILE A 25 -14.60 -3.60 -7.88
CA ILE A 25 -13.48 -3.40 -6.94
C ILE A 25 -13.67 -2.10 -6.16
N GLU A 26 -13.98 -0.99 -6.83
CA GLU A 26 -14.27 0.28 -6.16
C GLU A 26 -15.41 0.15 -5.16
N GLN A 27 -16.52 -0.47 -5.57
CA GLN A 27 -17.68 -0.69 -4.70
C GLN A 27 -17.29 -1.50 -3.45
N VAL A 28 -16.53 -2.58 -3.63
CA VAL A 28 -16.05 -3.43 -2.53
C VAL A 28 -15.17 -2.62 -1.60
N VAL A 29 -14.15 -1.91 -2.10
CA VAL A 29 -13.22 -1.10 -1.30
C VAL A 29 -13.99 -0.07 -0.46
N ARG A 30 -15.01 0.57 -1.02
CA ARG A 30 -15.87 1.52 -0.31
C ARG A 30 -16.67 0.87 0.83
N LEU A 31 -17.18 -0.34 0.63
CA LEU A 31 -18.08 -1.01 1.57
C LEU A 31 -17.36 -1.78 2.67
N VAL A 32 -16.23 -2.41 2.37
CA VAL A 32 -15.57 -3.34 3.31
C VAL A 32 -15.04 -2.67 4.56
N ARG A 33 -14.72 -1.36 4.49
CA ARG A 33 -14.30 -0.58 5.64
C ARG A 33 -15.35 -0.62 6.75
N SER A 34 -16.63 -0.45 6.42
CA SER A 34 -17.74 -0.50 7.39
C SER A 34 -17.93 -1.90 8.01
N LYS A 35 -17.41 -2.93 7.35
CA LYS A 35 -17.45 -4.33 7.81
C LYS A 35 -16.24 -4.74 8.64
N GLY A 36 -15.34 -3.81 8.95
CA GLY A 36 -14.11 -4.07 9.70
C GLY A 36 -13.07 -4.84 8.91
N VAL A 37 -13.09 -4.74 7.57
CA VAL A 37 -12.09 -5.31 6.68
C VAL A 37 -11.12 -4.22 6.24
N GLY A 38 -9.82 -4.49 6.36
CA GLY A 38 -8.74 -3.66 5.83
C GLY A 38 -8.31 -4.14 4.44
N VAL A 39 -7.99 -3.19 3.56
CA VAL A 39 -7.45 -3.49 2.23
C VAL A 39 -6.20 -2.64 2.01
N TYR A 40 -5.14 -3.30 1.56
CA TYR A 40 -3.88 -2.67 1.18
C TYR A 40 -3.58 -3.00 -0.27
N PHE A 41 -3.34 -1.97 -1.06
CA PHE A 41 -2.81 -2.11 -2.42
C PHE A 41 -1.33 -1.75 -2.42
N ILE A 42 -0.51 -2.62 -2.97
CA ILE A 42 0.93 -2.47 -3.07
C ILE A 42 1.27 -2.45 -4.55
N THR A 43 1.91 -1.39 -5.01
CA THR A 43 2.32 -1.22 -6.40
C THR A 43 3.65 -0.50 -6.48
N GLN A 44 4.37 -0.72 -7.56
CA GLN A 44 5.63 -0.02 -7.85
C GLN A 44 5.41 1.37 -8.44
N ASN A 45 4.21 1.63 -8.97
CA ASN A 45 3.89 2.91 -9.60
C ASN A 45 2.53 3.43 -9.10
N PRO A 46 2.47 4.62 -8.48
CA PRO A 46 1.24 5.19 -7.93
C PRO A 46 0.11 5.36 -8.94
N ILE A 47 0.43 5.62 -10.22
CA ILE A 47 -0.57 5.82 -11.27
C ILE A 47 -1.23 4.53 -11.78
N ASP A 48 -0.77 3.37 -11.33
CA ASP A 48 -1.36 2.08 -11.71
C ASP A 48 -2.69 1.81 -10.96
N ILE A 49 -2.95 2.54 -9.87
CA ILE A 49 -4.21 2.46 -9.14
C ILE A 49 -5.16 3.53 -9.69
N PRO A 50 -6.34 3.16 -10.22
CA PRO A 50 -7.31 4.13 -10.71
C PRO A 50 -7.67 5.18 -9.65
N GLU A 51 -7.77 6.45 -10.04
CA GLU A 51 -8.04 7.58 -9.13
C GLU A 51 -9.30 7.37 -8.27
N ARG A 52 -10.35 6.77 -8.85
CA ARG A 52 -11.59 6.44 -8.14
C ARG A 52 -11.40 5.43 -7.01
N VAL A 53 -10.45 4.49 -7.15
CA VAL A 53 -10.07 3.54 -6.09
C VAL A 53 -9.14 4.21 -5.10
N ALA A 54 -8.10 4.89 -5.60
CA ALA A 54 -7.12 5.60 -4.77
C ALA A 54 -7.80 6.65 -3.87
N GLY A 55 -8.86 7.31 -4.36
CA GLY A 55 -9.65 8.28 -3.59
C GLY A 55 -10.40 7.70 -2.39
N GLN A 56 -10.60 6.37 -2.32
CA GLN A 56 -11.20 5.68 -1.17
C GLN A 56 -10.16 5.32 -0.09
N LEU A 57 -8.86 5.43 -0.40
CA LEU A 57 -7.77 5.02 0.48
C LEU A 57 -7.33 6.21 1.34
N GLY A 58 -7.62 6.16 2.64
CA GLY A 58 -7.29 7.24 3.57
C GLY A 58 -5.88 7.19 4.14
N ASN A 59 -5.17 6.07 3.99
CA ASN A 59 -3.80 5.91 4.45
C ASN A 59 -2.88 5.75 3.24
N ARG A 60 -1.74 6.42 3.25
CA ARG A 60 -0.76 6.39 2.16
C ARG A 60 0.64 6.27 2.70
N ILE A 61 1.40 5.34 2.13
CA ILE A 61 2.82 5.13 2.42
C ILE A 61 3.53 5.13 1.07
N GLN A 62 4.38 6.12 0.83
CA GLN A 62 5.12 6.27 -0.40
C GLN A 62 6.61 6.11 -0.14
N HIS A 63 7.20 5.07 -0.68
CA HIS A 63 8.64 4.88 -0.71
C HIS A 63 9.28 5.67 -1.87
N ALA A 64 10.61 5.67 -1.94
CA ALA A 64 11.34 6.37 -2.99
C ALA A 64 10.91 5.93 -4.38
N LEU A 65 10.70 6.91 -5.26
CA LEU A 65 10.61 6.69 -6.70
C LEU A 65 11.82 7.37 -7.37
N ARG A 66 12.37 6.71 -8.37
CA ARG A 66 13.44 7.29 -9.20
C ARG A 66 12.86 7.63 -10.57
N ALA A 67 13.04 8.88 -10.98
CA ALA A 67 12.51 9.37 -12.24
C ALA A 67 13.57 9.30 -13.32
N PHE A 68 13.54 8.26 -14.12
CA PHE A 68 14.40 8.10 -15.30
C PHE A 68 13.69 8.45 -16.60
N THR A 69 12.36 8.48 -16.59
CA THR A 69 11.53 8.75 -17.76
C THR A 69 10.48 9.82 -17.48
N PRO A 70 9.90 10.45 -18.53
CA PRO A 70 8.76 11.36 -18.34
C PRO A 70 7.55 10.70 -17.68
N ARG A 71 7.37 9.38 -17.83
CA ARG A 71 6.32 8.61 -17.13
C ARG A 71 6.58 8.61 -15.64
N ASP A 72 7.83 8.36 -15.22
CA ASP A 72 8.20 8.34 -13.80
C ASP A 72 8.02 9.72 -13.15
N GLN A 73 8.36 10.79 -13.87
CA GLN A 73 8.14 12.16 -13.39
C GLN A 73 6.65 12.46 -13.17
N ARG A 74 5.78 11.98 -14.08
CA ARG A 74 4.33 12.09 -13.89
C ARG A 74 3.85 11.31 -12.66
N ALA A 75 4.39 10.12 -12.45
CA ALA A 75 4.07 9.28 -11.29
C ALA A 75 4.45 9.96 -9.97
N ILE A 76 5.64 10.58 -9.90
CA ILE A 76 6.08 11.34 -8.72
C ILE A 76 5.14 12.50 -8.45
N ARG A 77 4.80 13.29 -9.48
CA ARG A 77 3.88 14.42 -9.34
C ARG A 77 2.50 13.95 -8.90
N ALA A 78 1.95 12.93 -9.54
CA ALA A 78 0.66 12.34 -9.15
C ALA A 78 0.66 11.83 -7.71
N ALA A 79 1.74 11.19 -7.26
CA ALA A 79 1.88 10.76 -5.87
C ALA A 79 1.91 11.95 -4.92
N ALA A 80 2.68 13.00 -5.23
CA ALA A 80 2.82 14.19 -4.40
C ALA A 80 1.48 14.93 -4.23
N GLU A 81 0.72 15.09 -5.30
CA GLU A 81 -0.58 15.76 -5.30
C GLU A 81 -1.65 15.04 -4.46
N THR A 82 -1.45 13.76 -4.15
CA THR A 82 -2.39 12.99 -3.34
C THR A 82 -2.23 13.19 -1.84
N PHE A 83 -1.15 13.83 -1.40
CA PHE A 83 -0.90 14.09 0.02
C PHE A 83 -1.49 15.43 0.47
N ARG A 84 -1.92 15.47 1.74
CA ARG A 84 -2.23 16.76 2.37
C ARG A 84 -0.96 17.58 2.49
N ILE A 85 -1.00 18.81 1.97
CA ILE A 85 0.15 19.72 1.88
C ILE A 85 0.83 19.91 3.23
N ASN A 86 2.16 19.76 3.23
CA ASN A 86 3.04 20.15 4.31
C ASN A 86 3.88 21.34 3.86
N PRO A 87 3.67 22.56 4.40
CA PRO A 87 4.43 23.73 3.98
C PRO A 87 5.95 23.64 4.23
N ALA A 88 6.37 22.74 5.12
CA ALA A 88 7.77 22.52 5.47
C ALA A 88 8.45 21.43 4.64
N LEU A 89 7.75 20.83 3.67
CA LEU A 89 8.25 19.68 2.92
C LEU A 89 7.87 19.80 1.44
N ASP A 90 8.87 19.87 0.57
CA ASP A 90 8.68 19.63 -0.86
C ASP A 90 8.52 18.13 -1.09
N VAL A 91 7.29 17.72 -1.38
CA VAL A 91 6.91 16.30 -1.45
C VAL A 91 7.49 15.65 -2.71
N GLU A 92 7.50 16.34 -3.85
CA GLU A 92 8.08 15.81 -5.10
C GLU A 92 9.57 15.56 -4.94
N GLN A 93 10.30 16.54 -4.42
CA GLN A 93 11.72 16.40 -4.14
C GLN A 93 11.96 15.28 -3.12
N ALA A 94 11.22 15.29 -2.02
CA ALA A 94 11.38 14.29 -0.96
C ALA A 94 11.20 12.85 -1.48
N ILE A 95 10.21 12.56 -2.33
CA ILE A 95 10.00 11.21 -2.92
C ILE A 95 11.28 10.73 -3.64
N THR A 96 11.97 11.61 -4.35
CA THR A 96 13.19 11.25 -5.09
C THR A 96 14.40 11.05 -4.20
N GLU A 97 14.42 11.68 -3.02
CA GLU A 97 15.56 11.71 -2.09
C GLU A 97 15.42 10.72 -0.92
N LEU A 98 14.28 10.04 -0.77
CA LEU A 98 14.10 9.04 0.28
C LEU A 98 15.18 7.97 0.23
N LYS A 99 15.72 7.63 1.39
CA LYS A 99 16.72 6.58 1.58
C LYS A 99 16.04 5.23 1.83
N VAL A 100 16.86 4.18 1.84
CA VAL A 100 16.40 2.84 2.20
C VAL A 100 15.76 2.87 3.60
N GLY A 101 14.55 2.34 3.71
CA GLY A 101 13.77 2.34 4.94
C GLY A 101 12.99 3.62 5.23
N GLU A 102 13.17 4.68 4.44
CA GLU A 102 12.36 5.90 4.57
C GLU A 102 11.10 5.84 3.71
N ALA A 103 10.07 6.54 4.17
CA ALA A 103 8.84 6.74 3.43
C ALA A 103 8.20 8.09 3.77
N LEU A 104 7.35 8.57 2.87
CA LEU A 104 6.35 9.59 3.17
C LEU A 104 5.09 8.90 3.64
N VAL A 105 4.56 9.33 4.77
CA VAL A 105 3.39 8.71 5.40
C VAL A 105 2.33 9.77 5.70
N SER A 106 1.10 9.44 5.33
CA SER A 106 -0.11 10.15 5.73
C SER A 106 -1.14 9.11 6.17
N THR A 107 -1.72 9.29 7.35
CA THR A 107 -2.70 8.36 7.92
C THR A 107 -4.01 9.08 8.19
N LEU A 108 -5.10 8.34 8.09
CA LEU A 108 -6.42 8.85 8.40
C LEU A 108 -6.55 9.12 9.91
N GLN A 109 -6.92 10.33 10.27
CA GLN A 109 -7.15 10.75 11.64
C GLN A 109 -8.56 10.36 12.12
N PRO A 110 -8.83 10.38 13.44
CA PRO A 110 -10.14 10.06 13.98
C PRO A 110 -11.29 10.93 13.45
N ASP A 111 -11.00 12.15 13.05
CA ASP A 111 -11.94 13.09 12.43
C ASP A 111 -12.24 12.78 10.96
N GLY A 112 -11.57 11.76 10.40
CA GLY A 112 -11.70 11.36 9.00
C GLY A 112 -10.83 12.13 8.01
N ALA A 113 -10.04 13.11 8.46
CA ALA A 113 -9.10 13.83 7.61
C ALA A 113 -7.76 13.09 7.50
N PRO A 114 -7.07 13.12 6.33
CA PRO A 114 -5.70 12.65 6.23
C PRO A 114 -4.78 13.55 7.08
N SER A 115 -3.80 12.95 7.76
CA SER A 115 -2.75 13.71 8.43
C SER A 115 -1.89 14.46 7.40
N VAL A 116 -1.26 15.53 7.82
CA VAL A 116 -0.21 16.20 7.04
C VAL A 116 0.90 15.18 6.77
N VAL A 117 1.38 15.12 5.53
CA VAL A 117 2.42 14.18 5.12
C VAL A 117 3.72 14.41 5.91
N GLN A 118 4.34 13.32 6.32
CA GLN A 118 5.61 13.36 7.05
C GLN A 118 6.59 12.35 6.47
N ARG A 119 7.88 12.74 6.40
CA ARG A 119 8.97 11.82 6.13
C ARG A 119 9.29 11.04 7.40
N THR A 120 9.34 9.73 7.32
CA THR A 120 9.55 8.85 8.47
C THR A 120 10.44 7.67 8.12
N LEU A 121 11.01 7.05 9.14
CA LEU A 121 11.73 5.79 9.02
C LEU A 121 10.75 4.65 9.35
N ILE A 122 10.61 3.71 8.43
CA ILE A 122 9.80 2.51 8.62
C ILE A 122 10.59 1.51 9.47
N ALA A 123 10.02 1.07 10.58
CA ALA A 123 10.64 0.06 11.41
C ALA A 123 10.77 -1.26 10.63
N PRO A 124 11.95 -1.91 10.65
CA PRO A 124 12.12 -3.20 9.99
C PRO A 124 11.23 -4.26 10.64
N PRO A 125 10.75 -5.24 9.85
CA PRO A 125 9.97 -6.34 10.41
C PRO A 125 10.80 -7.14 11.41
N ARG A 126 10.15 -7.63 12.48
CA ARG A 126 10.79 -8.50 13.48
C ARG A 126 10.91 -9.97 13.04
N SER A 127 10.70 -10.24 11.77
CA SER A 127 10.76 -11.56 11.17
C SER A 127 12.12 -11.80 10.50
N ARG A 128 12.52 -13.07 10.43
CA ARG A 128 13.66 -13.48 9.63
C ARG A 128 13.32 -13.36 8.13
N LEU A 129 14.23 -12.83 7.34
CA LEU A 129 14.10 -12.80 5.89
C LEU A 129 14.31 -14.21 5.32
N GLY A 130 13.46 -14.62 4.39
CA GLY A 130 13.52 -15.90 3.70
C GLY A 130 12.58 -16.97 4.26
N PRO A 131 12.49 -18.12 3.58
CA PRO A 131 11.61 -19.21 3.98
C PRO A 131 12.10 -19.91 5.25
N VAL A 132 11.18 -20.54 5.95
CA VAL A 132 11.50 -21.47 7.04
C VAL A 132 12.17 -22.73 6.50
N SER A 133 13.07 -23.31 7.26
CA SER A 133 13.68 -24.61 6.91
C SER A 133 12.61 -25.73 6.88
N PRO A 134 12.87 -26.84 6.17
CA PRO A 134 11.94 -27.98 6.18
C PRO A 134 11.61 -28.50 7.58
N GLY A 135 12.58 -28.51 8.49
CA GLY A 135 12.39 -28.92 9.89
C GLY A 135 11.49 -27.97 10.66
N GLU A 136 11.72 -26.67 10.57
CA GLU A 136 10.86 -25.64 11.18
C GLU A 136 9.44 -25.72 10.62
N ARG A 137 9.31 -25.91 9.30
CA ARG A 137 8.00 -26.08 8.65
C ARG A 137 7.25 -27.29 9.21
N ALA A 138 7.93 -28.42 9.37
CA ALA A 138 7.31 -29.62 9.93
C ALA A 138 6.81 -29.41 11.36
N VAL A 139 7.58 -28.70 12.20
CA VAL A 139 7.16 -28.35 13.57
C VAL A 139 5.94 -27.44 13.56
N ILE A 140 5.95 -26.38 12.74
CA ILE A 140 4.84 -25.42 12.65
C ILE A 140 3.56 -26.11 12.15
N VAL A 141 3.67 -26.92 11.10
CA VAL A 141 2.52 -27.68 10.55
C VAL A 141 2.00 -28.69 11.56
N GLY A 142 2.88 -29.42 12.24
CA GLY A 142 2.50 -30.38 13.27
C GLY A 142 1.80 -29.76 14.48
N ALA A 143 2.14 -28.54 14.84
CA ALA A 143 1.50 -27.79 15.92
C ALA A 143 0.17 -27.14 15.52
N SER A 144 -0.19 -27.13 14.23
CA SER A 144 -1.42 -26.55 13.74
C SER A 144 -2.65 -27.36 14.19
N PRO A 145 -3.77 -26.72 14.62
CA PRO A 145 -5.03 -27.41 14.89
C PRO A 145 -5.64 -28.06 13.63
N HIS A 146 -5.07 -27.81 12.45
CA HIS A 146 -5.44 -28.37 11.17
C HIS A 146 -4.41 -29.41 10.65
N ALA A 147 -3.45 -29.80 11.47
CA ALA A 147 -2.46 -30.81 11.08
C ALA A 147 -3.15 -32.10 10.62
N GLY A 148 -2.75 -32.62 9.46
CA GLY A 148 -3.31 -33.85 8.89
C GLY A 148 -4.69 -33.73 8.23
N LYS A 149 -5.23 -32.50 8.07
CA LYS A 149 -6.50 -32.27 7.36
C LYS A 149 -6.32 -31.98 5.86
N TYR A 150 -5.08 -31.74 5.42
CA TYR A 150 -4.70 -31.41 4.03
C TYR A 150 -3.42 -32.14 3.66
#